data_eb6f2124cccedb91eb7762ddb80e91d1
#
_entry.id   eb6f2124cccedb91eb7762ddb80e91d1
#
_cell.length_a   1.000
_cell.length_b   1.000
_cell.length_c   1.000
_cell.angle_alpha   90.00
_cell.angle_beta   90.00
_cell.angle_gamma   90.00
#
_symmetry.space_group_name_H-M   'P 1'
#
loop_
_entity.id
_entity.type
_entity.pdbx_description
1 polymer ?
#
loop_
_entity_poly.entity_id
_entity_poly.type
_entity_poly.pdbx_seq_one_letter_code
_entity_poly.pdbx_strand_id
1 'polypeptide(L)'
;MNMYERWSIQLSRKNSQRRVLSAALAVLLCMTCTPAAAFAEESPAETDSAAASNSSEDEISEEQKAAFYTEQKTYSDYYDEHSADNYPDREVPLTYVGASEETEVTQGSYEGKDDVLVWSNQEGQLDFTVDVPESGNYNIKITYYPISSKMTSSEVSILLDNESPYDAATRVGLSKRWHSDTEITKDSKGNELRPIQSEDPRWVTTYVNDPDGIFSTPLIFNLEKGTHTISLASEKASVAIASIELCGYEAPEAYTAPSDSDLRANQGAATIKVQGENYTYTSSSEIFPTYDRGDYRTEDHVGDYSDPVKQRYNSMGEGTWDTAGQQVTWTIEVPQDGYYKLGIKGRQNVMRGLYSNRRVYIDGVVPNSAFDDVKFYYDNDWQVSSPTDENGDDAYVYLTAGTHELTLEAIPGEIGEYMRRLDNVVTEVNNYYLKILMITGPSPDKYTDYYVHKEIPELLDDFERLAAELREI
;
A
#
# COMPACT_ATOMS: atom_id res chain seq x y z
N MET A 1 -8.70 33.27 -43.07
CA MET A 1 -9.38 32.56 -41.99
C MET A 1 -10.45 33.49 -41.39
N ASN A 2 -11.70 33.17 -41.63
CA ASN A 2 -12.86 34.06 -41.44
C ASN A 2 -13.24 34.10 -39.95
N MET A 3 -13.74 35.22 -39.50
CA MET A 3 -14.14 35.49 -38.08
C MET A 3 -15.16 34.45 -37.55
N TYR A 4 -15.89 33.80 -38.44
CA TYR A 4 -16.81 32.70 -38.12
C TYR A 4 -16.11 31.39 -37.72
N GLU A 5 -14.95 31.08 -38.30
CA GLU A 5 -14.17 29.91 -37.93
C GLU A 5 -13.50 30.07 -36.54
N ARG A 6 -13.07 31.27 -36.17
CA ARG A 6 -12.55 31.56 -34.82
C ARG A 6 -13.63 31.43 -33.74
N TRP A 7 -14.85 31.79 -34.03
CA TRP A 7 -15.98 31.68 -33.09
C TRP A 7 -16.42 30.21 -32.91
N SER A 8 -16.45 29.43 -33.96
CA SER A 8 -16.79 28.00 -33.89
C SER A 8 -15.73 27.17 -33.12
N ILE A 9 -14.45 27.52 -33.23
CA ILE A 9 -13.37 26.88 -32.46
C ILE A 9 -13.43 27.25 -30.98
N GLN A 10 -13.78 28.51 -30.63
CA GLN A 10 -13.96 28.91 -29.24
C GLN A 10 -15.20 28.28 -28.59
N LEU A 11 -16.30 28.14 -29.31
CA LEU A 11 -17.51 27.46 -28.83
C LEU A 11 -17.30 25.96 -28.68
N SER A 12 -16.53 25.32 -29.59
CA SER A 12 -16.17 23.94 -29.52
C SER A 12 -15.27 23.65 -28.30
N ARG A 13 -14.29 24.52 -28.01
CA ARG A 13 -13.44 24.39 -26.82
C ARG A 13 -14.22 24.55 -25.49
N LYS A 14 -15.13 25.55 -25.39
CA LYS A 14 -16.00 25.73 -24.22
C LYS A 14 -16.94 24.54 -23.98
N ASN A 15 -17.47 23.94 -25.04
CA ASN A 15 -18.32 22.74 -24.92
C ASN A 15 -17.55 21.46 -24.59
N SER A 16 -16.30 21.36 -25.02
CA SER A 16 -15.38 20.28 -24.63
C SER A 16 -15.05 20.37 -23.12
N GLN A 17 -14.71 21.54 -22.62
CA GLN A 17 -14.41 21.76 -21.19
C GLN A 17 -15.62 21.46 -20.28
N ARG A 18 -16.86 21.84 -20.72
CA ARG A 18 -18.09 21.49 -19.97
C ARG A 18 -18.37 19.97 -19.98
N ARG A 19 -18.01 19.25 -21.04
CA ARG A 19 -18.17 17.79 -21.11
C ARG A 19 -17.16 17.05 -20.25
N VAL A 20 -15.95 17.56 -20.12
CA VAL A 20 -14.91 16.96 -19.26
C VAL A 20 -15.27 17.19 -17.78
N LEU A 21 -15.73 18.39 -17.40
CA LEU A 21 -16.20 18.66 -16.04
C LEU A 21 -17.43 17.80 -15.68
N SER A 22 -18.37 17.62 -16.60
CA SER A 22 -19.55 16.77 -16.38
C SER A 22 -19.19 15.28 -16.30
N ALA A 23 -18.16 14.83 -17.01
CA ALA A 23 -17.69 13.45 -16.96
C ALA A 23 -16.91 13.16 -15.67
N ALA A 24 -16.07 14.08 -15.20
CA ALA A 24 -15.37 13.96 -13.93
C ALA A 24 -16.35 13.96 -12.75
N LEU A 25 -17.37 14.83 -12.75
CA LEU A 25 -18.41 14.84 -11.73
C LEU A 25 -19.27 13.56 -11.75
N ALA A 26 -19.53 12.98 -12.93
CA ALA A 26 -20.29 11.74 -13.06
C ALA A 26 -19.50 10.52 -12.57
N VAL A 27 -18.17 10.50 -12.75
CA VAL A 27 -17.29 9.43 -12.23
C VAL A 27 -17.19 9.52 -10.72
N LEU A 28 -17.09 10.72 -10.15
CA LEU A 28 -17.11 10.91 -8.69
C LEU A 28 -18.44 10.46 -8.07
N LEU A 29 -19.58 10.76 -8.71
CA LEU A 29 -20.90 10.31 -8.24
C LEU A 29 -21.10 8.79 -8.35
N CYS A 30 -20.44 8.12 -9.29
CA CYS A 30 -20.50 6.66 -9.44
C CYS A 30 -19.66 5.91 -8.42
N MET A 31 -18.56 6.49 -7.91
CA MET A 31 -17.74 5.85 -6.89
C MET A 31 -18.35 5.90 -5.48
N THR A 32 -19.25 6.81 -5.20
CA THR A 32 -19.93 6.92 -3.90
C THR A 32 -21.21 6.12 -3.78
N CYS A 33 -21.70 5.47 -4.85
CA CYS A 33 -22.88 4.64 -4.86
C CYS A 33 -22.55 3.15 -4.81
N THR A 34 -22.08 2.65 -3.68
CA THR A 34 -22.23 1.22 -3.36
C THR A 34 -23.64 1.02 -2.81
N PRO A 35 -24.51 0.16 -3.43
CA PRO A 35 -25.81 -0.14 -2.86
C PRO A 35 -25.63 -1.04 -1.65
N ALA A 36 -25.90 -0.50 -0.46
CA ALA A 36 -26.16 -1.31 0.71
C ALA A 36 -27.39 -2.18 0.41
N ALA A 37 -27.19 -3.49 0.29
CA ALA A 37 -28.25 -4.44 0.16
C ALA A 37 -29.06 -4.48 1.47
N ALA A 38 -30.22 -3.83 1.46
CA ALA A 38 -31.18 -3.90 2.53
C ALA A 38 -31.89 -5.28 2.47
N PHE A 39 -31.71 -6.08 3.49
CA PHE A 39 -32.65 -7.16 3.81
C PHE A 39 -33.92 -6.54 4.40
N ALA A 40 -35.01 -6.59 3.66
CA ALA A 40 -36.34 -6.28 4.17
C ALA A 40 -36.99 -7.57 4.62
N GLU A 41 -37.26 -7.67 5.90
CA GLU A 41 -38.21 -8.63 6.45
C GLU A 41 -39.56 -7.92 6.63
N GLU A 42 -40.59 -8.44 5.99
CA GLU A 42 -41.98 -8.00 6.13
C GLU A 42 -42.57 -8.44 7.47
N SER A 43 -43.28 -7.57 8.15
CA SER A 43 -44.50 -7.95 8.91
C SER A 43 -45.38 -6.74 9.24
N PRO A 44 -46.69 -6.93 9.47
CA PRO A 44 -47.73 -6.07 8.92
C PRO A 44 -48.35 -5.05 9.89
N ALA A 45 -49.12 -4.17 9.27
CA ALA A 45 -49.93 -3.07 9.71
C ALA A 45 -50.65 -3.19 11.07
N GLU A 46 -50.80 -2.09 11.79
CA GLU A 46 -52.07 -1.38 12.01
C GLU A 46 -51.97 -0.13 12.91
N THR A 47 -52.48 0.92 12.36
CA THR A 47 -53.37 1.99 12.85
C THR A 47 -52.98 2.98 13.95
N ASP A 48 -53.14 4.20 13.48
CA ASP A 48 -53.77 5.39 14.07
C ASP A 48 -53.13 6.21 15.20
N SER A 49 -52.95 7.41 14.82
CA SER A 49 -53.46 8.68 15.32
C SER A 49 -52.45 9.66 15.96
N ALA A 50 -52.48 10.84 15.34
CA ALA A 50 -52.46 12.17 15.92
C ALA A 50 -51.13 12.75 16.40
N ALA A 51 -50.63 13.64 15.55
CA ALA A 51 -50.19 15.01 15.82
C ALA A 51 -49.48 15.32 17.14
N ALA A 52 -48.21 15.63 17.03
CA ALA A 52 -47.65 16.82 17.64
C ALA A 52 -46.36 17.23 16.91
N SER A 53 -46.43 18.31 16.19
CA SER A 53 -45.29 19.10 15.72
C SER A 53 -44.45 19.53 16.91
N ASN A 54 -43.18 19.16 16.90
CA ASN A 54 -42.12 19.95 17.48
C ASN A 54 -40.87 19.72 16.63
N SER A 55 -40.68 20.54 15.63
CA SER A 55 -39.40 20.78 15.03
C SER A 55 -38.53 21.55 16.02
N SER A 56 -37.83 20.87 16.88
CA SER A 56 -36.59 21.41 17.41
C SER A 56 -35.57 21.15 16.29
N GLU A 57 -35.31 22.14 15.49
CA GLU A 57 -34.08 22.27 14.77
C GLU A 57 -32.98 22.28 15.86
N ASP A 58 -32.40 21.11 16.14
CA ASP A 58 -31.17 21.03 16.91
C ASP A 58 -30.08 21.68 16.02
N GLU A 59 -29.89 22.99 16.21
CA GLU A 59 -28.71 23.68 15.68
C GLU A 59 -27.47 22.96 16.24
N ILE A 60 -26.81 22.22 15.39
CA ILE A 60 -25.48 21.60 15.69
C ILE A 60 -24.59 22.75 16.16
N SER A 61 -24.10 22.66 17.41
CA SER A 61 -23.28 23.72 17.98
C SER A 61 -21.99 23.92 17.17
N GLU A 62 -21.45 25.16 17.18
CA GLU A 62 -20.17 25.45 16.49
C GLU A 62 -19.02 24.54 17.01
N GLU A 63 -19.07 24.08 18.27
CA GLU A 63 -18.14 23.10 18.81
C GLU A 63 -18.36 21.69 18.20
N GLN A 64 -19.59 21.29 17.95
CA GLN A 64 -19.91 20.04 17.26
C GLN A 64 -19.53 20.13 15.78
N LYS A 65 -19.72 21.28 15.16
CA LYS A 65 -19.23 21.52 13.79
C LYS A 65 -17.69 21.49 13.75
N ALA A 66 -17.01 22.12 14.68
CA ALA A 66 -15.54 22.10 14.79
C ALA A 66 -14.99 20.69 15.07
N ALA A 67 -15.67 19.87 15.89
CA ALA A 67 -15.29 18.48 16.14
C ALA A 67 -15.46 17.58 14.89
N PHE A 68 -16.41 17.88 14.00
CA PHE A 68 -16.52 17.21 12.69
C PHE A 68 -15.43 17.64 11.69
N TYR A 69 -14.74 18.76 11.94
CA TYR A 69 -13.69 19.34 11.10
C TYR A 69 -12.31 19.34 11.74
N THR A 70 -12.03 18.42 12.64
CA THR A 70 -10.63 18.15 12.92
C THR A 70 -10.07 17.44 11.67
N GLU A 71 -9.68 18.25 10.71
CA GLU A 71 -9.02 17.82 9.48
C GLU A 71 -7.73 17.13 9.90
N GLN A 72 -7.75 15.80 9.94
CA GLN A 72 -6.53 15.04 10.20
C GLN A 72 -5.59 15.31 9.04
N LYS A 73 -4.38 15.79 9.32
CA LYS A 73 -3.37 16.07 8.30
C LYS A 73 -3.09 14.82 7.49
N THR A 74 -3.14 14.90 6.18
CA THR A 74 -2.77 13.77 5.31
C THR A 74 -1.25 13.56 5.33
N TYR A 75 -0.81 12.34 5.09
CA TYR A 75 0.64 12.09 4.94
C TYR A 75 1.21 12.83 3.73
N SER A 76 0.44 13.00 2.67
CA SER A 76 0.87 13.76 1.49
C SER A 76 1.20 15.21 1.84
N ASP A 77 0.33 15.90 2.57
CA ASP A 77 0.57 17.28 3.01
C ASP A 77 1.77 17.37 3.96
N TYR A 78 1.87 16.38 4.87
CA TYR A 78 3.00 16.29 5.79
C TYR A 78 4.34 16.09 5.06
N TYR A 79 4.35 15.20 4.07
CA TYR A 79 5.53 14.93 3.24
C TYR A 79 5.95 16.16 2.43
N ASP A 80 5.01 16.85 1.79
CA ASP A 80 5.29 18.06 1.01
C ASP A 80 5.87 19.19 1.88
N GLU A 81 5.45 19.27 3.14
CA GLU A 81 5.96 20.26 4.11
C GLU A 81 7.37 19.92 4.60
N HIS A 82 7.68 18.66 4.83
CA HIS A 82 8.90 18.22 5.53
C HIS A 82 9.93 17.49 4.65
N SER A 83 9.58 17.06 3.42
CA SER A 83 10.48 16.25 2.58
C SER A 83 11.82 16.93 2.24
N ALA A 84 11.89 18.25 2.29
CA ALA A 84 13.13 19.01 2.08
C ALA A 84 13.97 19.21 3.34
N ASP A 85 13.47 18.80 4.51
CA ASP A 85 14.19 18.96 5.77
C ASP A 85 15.37 17.96 5.86
N ASN A 86 16.24 18.19 6.85
CA ASN A 86 17.40 17.34 7.08
C ASN A 86 17.02 15.90 7.40
N TYR A 87 17.78 14.93 6.89
CA TYR A 87 17.65 13.50 7.20
C TYR A 87 18.90 13.06 7.98
N PRO A 88 18.86 13.02 9.32
CA PRO A 88 20.01 12.60 10.11
C PRO A 88 20.34 11.13 9.86
N ASP A 89 21.59 10.86 9.50
CA ASP A 89 22.15 9.50 9.37
C ASP A 89 22.54 8.96 10.75
N ARG A 90 21.53 8.55 11.53
CA ARG A 90 21.72 8.04 12.89
C ARG A 90 20.65 7.01 13.24
N GLU A 91 21.07 5.96 13.91
CA GLU A 91 20.19 5.00 14.58
C GLU A 91 20.06 5.39 16.06
N VAL A 92 18.81 5.58 16.50
CA VAL A 92 18.49 5.94 17.90
C VAL A 92 17.45 4.97 18.42
N PRO A 93 17.83 4.04 19.30
CA PRO A 93 16.89 3.07 19.86
C PRO A 93 15.89 3.76 20.79
N LEU A 94 14.64 3.30 20.76
CA LEU A 94 13.60 3.71 21.68
C LEU A 94 13.68 2.89 22.97
N THR A 95 13.39 3.55 24.09
CA THR A 95 13.36 2.91 25.41
C THR A 95 11.91 2.78 25.88
N TYR A 96 11.47 1.57 26.18
CA TYR A 96 10.15 1.33 26.74
C TYR A 96 10.01 1.98 28.15
N VAL A 97 8.91 2.69 28.37
CA VAL A 97 8.64 3.41 29.62
C VAL A 97 7.34 3.00 30.31
N GLY A 98 6.40 2.41 29.58
CA GLY A 98 5.13 1.99 30.17
C GLY A 98 4.09 1.54 29.16
N ALA A 99 2.94 1.16 29.69
CA ALA A 99 1.78 0.76 28.90
C ALA A 99 0.49 1.28 29.53
N SER A 100 -0.59 1.41 28.73
CA SER A 100 -1.92 1.73 29.26
C SER A 100 -2.46 0.60 30.15
N GLU A 101 -3.46 0.92 30.99
CA GLU A 101 -4.05 -0.06 31.93
C GLU A 101 -4.70 -1.26 31.23
N GLU A 102 -5.16 -1.08 29.99
CA GLU A 102 -5.80 -2.14 29.19
C GLU A 102 -4.78 -3.06 28.52
N THR A 103 -3.51 -2.69 28.49
CA THR A 103 -2.47 -3.41 27.74
C THR A 103 -1.94 -4.59 28.55
N GLU A 104 -2.09 -5.80 28.02
CA GLU A 104 -1.46 -7.00 28.57
C GLU A 104 -0.06 -7.16 27.97
N VAL A 105 0.95 -6.62 28.64
CA VAL A 105 2.35 -6.72 28.22
C VAL A 105 3.21 -7.40 29.28
N THR A 106 4.11 -8.27 28.82
CA THR A 106 5.15 -8.86 29.66
C THR A 106 6.51 -8.67 29.02
N GLN A 107 7.56 -8.46 29.84
CA GLN A 107 8.93 -8.35 29.35
C GLN A 107 9.70 -9.61 29.70
N GLY A 108 10.42 -10.17 28.71
CA GLY A 108 11.19 -11.40 28.90
C GLY A 108 11.77 -11.94 27.60
N SER A 109 12.21 -13.20 27.63
CA SER A 109 12.68 -13.89 26.44
C SER A 109 11.50 -14.45 25.66
N TYR A 110 11.50 -14.28 24.33
CA TYR A 110 10.48 -14.79 23.42
C TYR A 110 11.10 -15.25 22.10
N GLU A 111 10.80 -16.49 21.66
CA GLU A 111 11.25 -17.06 20.39
C GLU A 111 12.73 -16.78 20.07
N GLY A 112 13.61 -17.03 21.06
CA GLY A 112 15.06 -16.96 20.93
C GLY A 112 15.68 -15.56 21.02
N LYS A 113 14.90 -14.53 21.33
CA LYS A 113 15.39 -13.19 21.67
C LYS A 113 15.12 -12.85 23.12
N ASP A 114 16.01 -12.10 23.73
CA ASP A 114 15.90 -11.58 25.09
C ASP A 114 15.39 -10.15 25.08
N ASP A 115 14.92 -9.68 26.23
CA ASP A 115 14.40 -8.31 26.44
C ASP A 115 13.25 -7.90 25.51
N VAL A 116 12.39 -8.87 25.18
CA VAL A 116 11.25 -8.69 24.30
C VAL A 116 10.04 -8.23 25.09
N LEU A 117 9.27 -7.29 24.54
CA LEU A 117 7.95 -6.89 25.02
C LEU A 117 6.90 -7.76 24.33
N VAL A 118 6.26 -8.64 25.07
CA VAL A 118 5.20 -9.52 24.54
C VAL A 118 3.85 -8.88 24.84
N TRP A 119 3.24 -8.29 23.84
CA TRP A 119 1.91 -7.69 23.87
C TRP A 119 0.89 -8.74 23.44
N SER A 120 0.20 -9.35 24.41
CA SER A 120 -0.60 -10.54 24.20
C SER A 120 -2.06 -10.29 23.81
N ASN A 121 -2.65 -9.18 24.29
CA ASN A 121 -3.98 -8.78 23.88
C ASN A 121 -3.97 -7.89 22.61
N GLN A 122 -5.15 -7.58 22.08
CA GLN A 122 -5.28 -6.81 20.84
C GLN A 122 -5.42 -5.31 21.06
N GLU A 123 -5.71 -4.89 22.27
CA GLU A 123 -6.03 -3.51 22.64
C GLU A 123 -4.94 -2.92 23.51
N GLY A 124 -4.83 -1.59 23.49
CA GLY A 124 -3.99 -0.83 24.42
C GLY A 124 -2.92 0.01 23.74
N GLN A 125 -1.96 0.44 24.54
CA GLN A 125 -0.88 1.34 24.11
C GLN A 125 0.42 1.00 24.84
N LEU A 126 1.52 1.04 24.11
CA LEU A 126 2.89 0.94 24.61
C LEU A 126 3.59 2.28 24.39
N ASP A 127 4.20 2.81 25.44
CA ASP A 127 4.91 4.08 25.41
C ASP A 127 6.42 3.88 25.45
N PHE A 128 7.11 4.60 24.57
CA PHE A 128 8.56 4.61 24.43
C PHE A 128 9.06 6.05 24.49
N THR A 129 10.24 6.23 25.09
CA THR A 129 10.94 7.51 25.06
C THR A 129 12.17 7.42 24.17
N VAL A 130 12.51 8.54 23.54
CA VAL A 130 13.69 8.68 22.71
C VAL A 130 14.32 10.07 22.91
N ASP A 131 15.64 10.13 22.98
CA ASP A 131 16.38 11.40 23.02
C ASP A 131 16.94 11.69 21.62
N VAL A 132 16.24 12.54 20.87
CA VAL A 132 16.57 12.91 19.50
C VAL A 132 17.77 13.83 19.48
N PRO A 133 18.93 13.40 18.94
CA PRO A 133 20.17 14.17 19.01
C PRO A 133 20.23 15.35 18.06
N GLU A 134 19.47 15.33 16.98
CA GLU A 134 19.46 16.33 15.90
C GLU A 134 18.07 16.43 15.30
N SER A 135 17.57 17.65 15.05
CA SER A 135 16.25 17.85 14.42
C SER A 135 16.27 17.42 12.95
N GLY A 136 15.20 16.80 12.50
CA GLY A 136 15.03 16.37 11.12
C GLY A 136 14.04 15.24 10.92
N ASN A 137 14.03 14.69 9.72
CA ASN A 137 13.19 13.57 9.33
C ASN A 137 13.84 12.24 9.70
N TYR A 138 13.12 11.44 10.42
CA TYR A 138 13.50 10.06 10.75
C TYR A 138 12.48 9.08 10.18
N ASN A 139 12.93 7.88 9.92
CA ASN A 139 12.07 6.73 9.69
C ASN A 139 12.04 5.88 10.96
N ILE A 140 10.98 5.11 11.16
CA ILE A 140 10.87 4.18 12.26
C ILE A 140 11.07 2.77 11.73
N LYS A 141 11.98 2.02 12.34
CA LYS A 141 12.23 0.60 12.07
C LYS A 141 11.78 -0.22 13.28
N ILE A 142 10.99 -1.27 13.04
CA ILE A 142 10.42 -2.12 14.09
C ILE A 142 10.87 -3.56 13.85
N THR A 143 11.40 -4.21 14.90
CA THR A 143 11.64 -5.65 14.93
C THR A 143 10.59 -6.32 15.79
N TYR A 144 9.74 -7.13 15.18
CA TYR A 144 8.62 -7.75 15.84
C TYR A 144 8.42 -9.22 15.43
N TYR A 145 7.66 -9.94 16.23
CA TYR A 145 7.20 -11.31 15.95
C TYR A 145 5.67 -11.32 16.05
N PRO A 146 4.94 -11.64 14.97
CA PRO A 146 3.48 -11.72 15.00
C PRO A 146 3.05 -12.88 15.90
N ILE A 147 2.25 -12.60 16.91
CA ILE A 147 1.64 -13.66 17.73
C ILE A 147 0.40 -14.15 16.99
N SER A 148 0.27 -15.48 16.82
CA SER A 148 -0.88 -16.08 16.17
C SER A 148 -2.18 -15.65 16.81
N SER A 149 -3.08 -15.09 16.03
CA SER A 149 -4.38 -14.62 16.46
C SER A 149 -5.45 -14.97 15.42
N LYS A 150 -6.72 -14.76 15.74
CA LYS A 150 -7.81 -14.93 14.77
C LYS A 150 -7.84 -13.83 13.69
N MET A 151 -7.06 -12.77 13.88
CA MET A 151 -6.98 -11.65 12.96
C MET A 151 -5.98 -11.95 11.85
N THR A 152 -6.34 -11.63 10.61
CA THR A 152 -5.48 -11.82 9.43
C THR A 152 -4.38 -10.78 9.34
N SER A 153 -4.57 -9.59 9.93
CA SER A 153 -3.60 -8.50 10.00
C SER A 153 -3.39 -8.04 11.44
N SER A 154 -2.23 -7.50 11.73
CA SER A 154 -1.95 -6.71 12.93
C SER A 154 -1.73 -5.27 12.50
N GLU A 155 -2.39 -4.33 13.17
CA GLU A 155 -2.30 -2.90 12.84
C GLU A 155 -2.03 -2.12 14.13
N VAL A 156 -1.16 -1.12 14.04
CA VAL A 156 -0.84 -0.20 15.13
C VAL A 156 -0.93 1.24 14.64
N SER A 157 -1.31 2.13 15.54
CA SER A 157 -1.20 3.57 15.35
C SER A 157 0.09 4.07 16.01
N ILE A 158 0.81 4.96 15.34
CA ILE A 158 2.00 5.62 15.88
C ILE A 158 1.62 7.04 16.29
N LEU A 159 1.86 7.35 17.56
CA LEU A 159 1.65 8.68 18.11
C LEU A 159 3.00 9.30 18.47
N LEU A 160 3.17 10.58 18.16
CA LEU A 160 4.29 11.41 18.57
C LEU A 160 3.80 12.36 19.66
N ASP A 161 4.38 12.30 20.85
CA ASP A 161 4.00 13.14 21.99
C ASP A 161 2.48 13.11 22.28
N ASN A 162 1.86 11.93 22.11
CA ASN A 162 0.42 11.62 22.26
C ASN A 162 -0.49 12.17 21.15
N GLU A 163 0.04 12.67 20.05
CA GLU A 163 -0.74 13.12 18.91
C GLU A 163 -0.39 12.29 17.64
N SER A 164 -1.37 12.05 16.79
CA SER A 164 -1.10 11.44 15.50
C SER A 164 -0.51 12.49 14.54
N PRO A 165 0.68 12.26 13.97
CA PRO A 165 1.30 13.24 13.09
C PRO A 165 0.55 13.41 11.76
N TYR A 166 -0.08 12.36 11.27
CA TYR A 166 -0.85 12.31 10.03
C TYR A 166 -1.69 11.02 9.96
N ASP A 167 -2.58 10.94 9.00
CA ASP A 167 -3.54 9.84 8.80
C ASP A 167 -2.89 8.47 8.60
N ALA A 168 -1.85 8.36 7.77
CA ALA A 168 -1.14 7.10 7.50
C ALA A 168 -0.51 6.49 8.75
N ALA A 169 -0.12 7.31 9.76
CA ALA A 169 0.43 6.83 11.02
C ALA A 169 -0.60 6.10 11.89
N THR A 170 -1.90 6.22 11.60
CA THR A 170 -2.98 5.59 12.39
C THR A 170 -3.28 4.16 11.99
N ARG A 171 -2.72 3.65 10.88
CA ARG A 171 -3.06 2.34 10.30
C ARG A 171 -1.83 1.55 9.86
N VAL A 172 -0.74 1.61 10.61
CA VAL A 172 0.51 0.93 10.26
C VAL A 172 0.33 -0.58 10.35
N GLY A 173 0.48 -1.26 9.22
CA GLY A 173 0.38 -2.72 9.12
C GLY A 173 1.65 -3.42 9.59
N LEU A 174 1.51 -4.39 10.49
CA LEU A 174 2.55 -5.33 10.86
C LEU A 174 2.28 -6.65 10.15
N SER A 175 2.97 -6.87 9.04
CA SER A 175 2.75 -8.00 8.14
C SER A 175 3.00 -9.33 8.82
N LYS A 176 2.17 -10.33 8.49
CA LYS A 176 2.36 -11.73 8.87
C LYS A 176 2.94 -12.51 7.70
N ARG A 177 3.48 -13.68 7.97
CA ARG A 177 3.92 -14.62 6.93
C ARG A 177 2.93 -15.77 6.83
N TRP A 178 2.67 -16.19 5.60
CA TRP A 178 1.74 -17.27 5.27
C TRP A 178 2.41 -18.25 4.32
N HIS A 179 2.25 -19.54 4.58
CA HIS A 179 2.74 -20.60 3.72
C HIS A 179 1.64 -21.63 3.43
N SER A 180 1.86 -22.48 2.45
CA SER A 180 0.96 -23.62 2.17
C SER A 180 1.27 -24.79 3.10
N ASP A 181 0.28 -25.20 3.89
CA ASP A 181 0.43 -26.34 4.81
C ASP A 181 0.51 -27.70 4.11
N THR A 182 -0.06 -27.77 2.92
CA THR A 182 -0.20 -29.03 2.19
C THR A 182 0.27 -28.85 0.76
N GLU A 183 0.75 -29.95 0.19
CA GLU A 183 0.97 -30.03 -1.25
C GLU A 183 -0.33 -29.87 -2.03
N ILE A 184 -0.24 -29.41 -3.28
CA ILE A 184 -1.37 -29.31 -4.19
C ILE A 184 -1.97 -30.71 -4.39
N THR A 185 -3.18 -30.93 -3.92
CA THR A 185 -3.95 -32.18 -4.09
C THR A 185 -4.89 -32.08 -5.28
N LYS A 186 -5.42 -33.24 -5.75
CA LYS A 186 -6.36 -33.29 -6.88
C LYS A 186 -7.71 -33.84 -6.44
N ASP A 187 -8.77 -33.26 -6.98
CA ASP A 187 -10.14 -33.78 -6.82
C ASP A 187 -10.35 -35.09 -7.62
N SER A 188 -11.52 -35.71 -7.50
CA SER A 188 -11.89 -36.93 -8.21
C SER A 188 -11.93 -36.77 -9.75
N LYS A 189 -11.97 -35.54 -10.24
CA LYS A 189 -11.95 -35.20 -11.67
C LYS A 189 -10.54 -34.84 -12.15
N GLY A 190 -9.57 -34.81 -11.24
CA GLY A 190 -8.17 -34.48 -11.51
C GLY A 190 -7.89 -32.99 -11.57
N ASN A 191 -8.79 -32.12 -11.07
CA ASN A 191 -8.49 -30.71 -10.88
C ASN A 191 -7.65 -30.53 -9.63
N GLU A 192 -6.68 -29.64 -9.68
CA GLU A 192 -5.89 -29.24 -8.53
C GLU A 192 -6.72 -28.39 -7.57
N LEU A 193 -6.56 -28.68 -6.28
CA LEU A 193 -7.21 -27.98 -5.19
C LEU A 193 -6.21 -27.05 -4.54
N ARG A 194 -6.65 -25.82 -4.25
CA ARG A 194 -5.83 -24.83 -3.57
C ARG A 194 -5.43 -25.37 -2.18
N PRO A 195 -4.14 -25.34 -1.84
CA PRO A 195 -3.69 -25.72 -0.50
C PRO A 195 -4.22 -24.74 0.55
N ILE A 196 -4.38 -25.23 1.77
CA ILE A 196 -4.70 -24.41 2.93
C ILE A 196 -3.48 -23.61 3.31
N GLN A 197 -3.67 -22.33 3.57
CA GLN A 197 -2.61 -21.46 4.06
C GLN A 197 -2.67 -21.35 5.58
N SER A 198 -1.50 -21.39 6.21
CA SER A 198 -1.30 -21.18 7.64
C SER A 198 -0.28 -20.09 7.90
N GLU A 199 -0.38 -19.49 9.07
CA GLU A 199 0.62 -18.53 9.54
C GLU A 199 1.97 -19.24 9.78
N ASP A 200 3.06 -18.61 9.36
CA ASP A 200 4.44 -18.99 9.68
C ASP A 200 5.11 -17.84 10.47
N PRO A 201 4.79 -17.70 11.77
CA PRO A 201 5.28 -16.56 12.52
C PRO A 201 6.80 -16.61 12.69
N ARG A 202 7.46 -15.51 12.38
CA ARG A 202 8.92 -15.33 12.54
C ARG A 202 9.24 -13.89 12.89
N TRP A 203 10.46 -13.68 13.36
CA TRP A 203 10.96 -12.32 13.54
C TRP A 203 11.04 -11.59 12.21
N VAL A 204 10.44 -10.41 12.18
CA VAL A 204 10.42 -9.50 11.03
C VAL A 204 11.02 -8.17 11.48
N THR A 205 11.94 -7.63 10.69
CA THR A 205 12.43 -6.26 10.83
C THR A 205 11.99 -5.49 9.61
N THR A 206 11.25 -4.41 9.79
CA THR A 206 10.72 -3.59 8.70
C THR A 206 10.67 -2.13 9.08
N TYR A 207 10.70 -1.28 8.08
CA TYR A 207 10.34 0.13 8.25
C TYR A 207 8.82 0.27 8.38
N VAL A 208 8.41 1.37 9.00
CA VAL A 208 7.03 1.82 8.98
C VAL A 208 6.74 2.39 7.60
N ASN A 209 5.85 1.71 6.86
CA ASN A 209 5.50 2.05 5.49
C ASN A 209 4.08 2.60 5.41
N ASP A 210 3.80 3.30 4.30
CA ASP A 210 2.47 3.80 3.98
C ASP A 210 1.46 2.63 3.85
N PRO A 211 0.39 2.62 4.66
CA PRO A 211 -0.63 1.56 4.61
C PRO A 211 -1.41 1.52 3.29
N ASP A 212 -1.55 2.65 2.60
CA ASP A 212 -2.22 2.75 1.30
C ASP A 212 -1.24 2.47 0.15
N GLY A 213 0.06 2.41 0.46
CA GLY A 213 1.13 2.04 -0.47
C GLY A 213 1.30 3.02 -1.64
N ILE A 214 0.88 4.27 -1.48
CA ILE A 214 1.09 5.34 -2.46
C ILE A 214 2.56 5.74 -2.49
N PHE A 215 3.19 5.78 -1.30
CA PHE A 215 4.61 6.06 -1.16
C PHE A 215 5.40 4.74 -1.16
N SER A 216 6.38 4.64 -2.05
CA SER A 216 7.28 3.48 -2.14
C SER A 216 8.48 3.56 -1.17
N THR A 217 8.63 4.68 -0.47
CA THR A 217 9.61 4.88 0.61
C THR A 217 8.93 4.84 1.97
N PRO A 218 9.66 4.49 3.04
CA PRO A 218 9.11 4.50 4.39
C PRO A 218 8.57 5.87 4.82
N LEU A 219 7.58 5.84 5.71
CA LEU A 219 7.02 7.05 6.30
C LEU A 219 8.10 7.86 7.06
N ILE A 220 8.06 9.19 6.90
CA ILE A 220 8.93 10.10 7.63
C ILE A 220 8.23 10.66 8.87
N PHE A 221 9.01 10.88 9.91
CA PHE A 221 8.60 11.51 11.18
C PHE A 221 9.55 12.66 11.45
N ASN A 222 9.08 13.90 11.33
CA ASN A 222 9.87 15.08 11.61
C ASN A 222 9.90 15.32 13.11
N LEU A 223 11.07 15.27 13.70
CA LEU A 223 11.29 15.42 15.13
C LEU A 223 12.26 16.56 15.41
N GLU A 224 11.97 17.36 16.41
CA GLU A 224 12.93 18.35 16.93
C GLU A 224 13.97 17.64 17.80
N LYS A 225 15.12 18.28 17.97
CA LYS A 225 16.13 17.82 18.94
C LYS A 225 15.57 17.91 20.36
N GLY A 226 15.60 16.80 21.08
CA GLY A 226 15.10 16.73 22.46
C GLY A 226 14.52 15.38 22.80
N THR A 227 13.87 15.29 23.95
CA THR A 227 13.21 14.07 24.41
C THR A 227 11.78 14.03 23.93
N HIS A 228 11.42 12.97 23.21
CA HIS A 228 10.07 12.73 22.69
C HIS A 228 9.51 11.42 23.21
N THR A 229 8.19 11.32 23.20
CA THR A 229 7.46 10.07 23.45
C THR A 229 6.89 9.56 22.15
N ILE A 230 7.20 8.32 21.81
CA ILE A 230 6.61 7.60 20.67
C ILE A 230 5.76 6.48 21.23
N SER A 231 4.46 6.46 20.90
CA SER A 231 3.54 5.46 21.41
C SER A 231 3.02 4.58 20.25
N LEU A 232 2.91 3.29 20.53
CA LEU A 232 2.20 2.33 19.67
C LEU A 232 0.86 2.03 20.31
N ALA A 233 -0.23 2.46 19.69
CA ALA A 233 -1.60 2.16 20.12
C ALA A 233 -2.26 1.18 19.16
N SER A 234 -3.10 0.27 19.64
CA SER A 234 -3.77 -0.70 18.77
C SER A 234 -5.07 -1.23 19.35
N GLU A 235 -5.92 -1.66 18.42
CA GLU A 235 -7.08 -2.52 18.65
C GLU A 235 -6.95 -3.89 17.94
N LYS A 236 -5.84 -4.11 17.23
CA LYS A 236 -5.62 -5.31 16.40
C LYS A 236 -4.22 -5.92 16.53
N ALA A 237 -3.39 -5.44 17.44
CA ALA A 237 -2.07 -6.00 17.63
C ALA A 237 -2.07 -7.16 18.63
N SER A 238 -1.37 -8.23 18.27
CA SER A 238 -0.85 -9.25 19.19
C SER A 238 0.54 -9.55 18.64
N VAL A 239 1.55 -8.90 19.23
CA VAL A 239 2.92 -8.94 18.73
C VAL A 239 3.93 -8.96 19.87
N ALA A 240 5.05 -9.61 19.64
CA ALA A 240 6.23 -9.47 20.48
C ALA A 240 7.20 -8.49 19.82
N ILE A 241 7.63 -7.45 20.52
CA ILE A 241 8.49 -6.38 20.00
C ILE A 241 9.87 -6.52 20.62
N ALA A 242 10.90 -6.70 19.79
CA ALA A 242 12.28 -6.79 20.23
C ALA A 242 12.98 -5.42 20.22
N SER A 243 12.71 -4.59 19.22
CA SER A 243 13.29 -3.24 19.13
C SER A 243 12.42 -2.31 18.28
N ILE A 244 12.48 -1.04 18.63
CA ILE A 244 12.01 0.06 17.80
C ILE A 244 13.13 1.07 17.78
N GLU A 245 13.45 1.62 16.61
CA GLU A 245 14.51 2.59 16.44
C GLU A 245 14.13 3.67 15.44
N LEU A 246 14.56 4.89 15.70
CA LEU A 246 14.62 5.95 14.70
C LEU A 246 15.88 5.75 13.87
N CYS A 247 15.75 5.87 12.57
CA CYS A 247 16.87 5.74 11.63
C CYS A 247 16.64 6.58 10.38
N GLY A 248 17.66 6.72 9.54
CA GLY A 248 17.50 7.16 8.16
C GLY A 248 17.10 5.99 7.26
N TYR A 249 16.35 6.27 6.21
CA TYR A 249 16.16 5.31 5.13
C TYR A 249 17.34 5.38 4.17
N GLU A 250 18.00 4.25 4.00
CA GLU A 250 19.05 4.08 3.00
C GLU A 250 18.44 3.58 1.70
N ALA A 251 18.39 4.45 0.68
CA ALA A 251 17.99 4.04 -0.65
C ALA A 251 18.99 3.03 -1.21
N PRO A 252 18.55 2.08 -2.05
CA PRO A 252 19.47 1.15 -2.70
C PRO A 252 20.59 1.86 -3.45
N GLU A 253 21.82 1.34 -3.35
CA GLU A 253 22.95 1.90 -4.07
C GLU A 253 22.71 1.94 -5.58
N ALA A 254 23.27 2.94 -6.26
CA ALA A 254 23.16 3.03 -7.72
C ALA A 254 23.77 1.78 -8.36
N TYR A 255 23.08 1.22 -9.38
CA TYR A 255 23.58 0.07 -10.11
C TYR A 255 24.90 0.39 -10.81
N THR A 256 25.87 -0.49 -10.65
CA THR A 256 27.12 -0.47 -11.40
C THR A 256 27.31 -1.80 -12.11
N ALA A 257 27.36 -1.77 -13.45
CA ALA A 257 27.57 -2.98 -14.24
C ALA A 257 28.90 -3.66 -13.89
N PRO A 258 28.92 -4.99 -13.72
CA PRO A 258 30.18 -5.71 -13.51
C PRO A 258 31.09 -5.58 -14.73
N SER A 259 32.41 -5.64 -14.50
CA SER A 259 33.37 -5.54 -15.60
C SER A 259 33.29 -6.79 -16.52
N ASP A 260 33.71 -6.64 -17.78
CA ASP A 260 33.82 -7.75 -18.73
C ASP A 260 34.70 -8.91 -18.20
N SER A 261 35.71 -8.59 -17.37
CA SER A 261 36.57 -9.61 -16.76
C SER A 261 35.83 -10.42 -15.69
N ASP A 262 34.97 -9.78 -14.90
CA ASP A 262 34.20 -10.45 -13.87
C ASP A 262 33.11 -11.34 -14.49
N LEU A 263 32.46 -10.85 -15.54
CA LEU A 263 31.47 -11.64 -16.29
C LEU A 263 32.12 -12.86 -16.97
N ARG A 264 33.33 -12.74 -17.51
CA ARG A 264 34.06 -13.87 -18.11
C ARG A 264 34.52 -14.90 -17.10
N ALA A 265 34.89 -14.46 -15.89
CA ALA A 265 35.31 -15.38 -14.82
C ALA A 265 34.17 -16.33 -14.41
N ASN A 266 32.91 -15.94 -14.65
CA ASN A 266 31.72 -16.69 -14.28
C ASN A 266 30.96 -17.27 -15.50
N GLN A 267 31.60 -17.40 -16.64
CA GLN A 267 30.98 -18.00 -17.83
C GLN A 267 30.63 -19.49 -17.58
N GLY A 268 29.40 -19.87 -17.96
CA GLY A 268 28.92 -21.24 -17.83
C GLY A 268 28.05 -21.45 -16.57
N ALA A 269 27.57 -20.38 -15.98
CA ALA A 269 26.61 -20.43 -14.88
C ALA A 269 25.38 -21.26 -15.23
N ALA A 270 24.88 -21.99 -14.24
CA ALA A 270 23.67 -22.78 -14.37
C ALA A 270 22.44 -21.85 -14.51
N THR A 271 21.43 -22.34 -15.21
CA THR A 271 20.10 -21.71 -15.21
C THR A 271 19.32 -22.28 -14.03
N ILE A 272 18.87 -21.38 -13.14
CA ILE A 272 17.99 -21.72 -12.02
C ILE A 272 16.57 -21.37 -12.46
N LYS A 273 15.67 -22.35 -12.39
CA LYS A 273 14.26 -22.16 -12.71
C LYS A 273 13.42 -22.40 -11.49
N VAL A 274 12.52 -21.46 -11.20
CA VAL A 274 11.55 -21.57 -10.12
C VAL A 274 10.18 -21.25 -10.70
N GLN A 275 9.21 -22.11 -10.42
CA GLN A 275 7.82 -21.89 -10.81
C GLN A 275 7.16 -20.89 -9.84
N GLY A 276 6.39 -19.94 -10.36
CA GLY A 276 5.77 -18.88 -9.55
C GLY A 276 4.82 -19.44 -8.49
N GLU A 277 4.10 -20.51 -8.81
CA GLU A 277 3.17 -21.17 -7.90
C GLU A 277 3.86 -21.93 -6.75
N ASN A 278 5.16 -22.23 -6.88
CA ASN A 278 5.95 -22.90 -5.85
C ASN A 278 6.62 -21.90 -4.90
N TYR A 279 5.83 -20.99 -4.35
CA TYR A 279 6.30 -19.99 -3.40
C TYR A 279 6.65 -20.59 -2.04
N THR A 280 7.52 -19.92 -1.29
CA THR A 280 7.88 -20.33 0.07
C THR A 280 6.92 -19.70 1.08
N TYR A 281 6.69 -18.38 0.99
CA TYR A 281 5.71 -17.68 1.82
C TYR A 281 5.23 -16.38 1.16
N THR A 282 4.12 -15.86 1.67
CA THR A 282 3.53 -14.58 1.27
C THR A 282 3.33 -13.68 2.48
N SER A 283 3.21 -12.38 2.28
CA SER A 283 2.89 -11.40 3.34
C SER A 283 1.41 -11.33 3.69
N SER A 284 0.54 -11.96 2.89
CA SER A 284 -0.91 -11.96 3.09
C SER A 284 -1.50 -13.32 2.71
N SER A 285 -2.49 -13.77 3.47
CA SER A 285 -3.28 -14.99 3.16
C SER A 285 -4.16 -14.83 1.92
N GLU A 286 -4.29 -13.62 1.40
CA GLU A 286 -5.05 -13.33 0.18
C GLU A 286 -4.27 -13.69 -1.08
N ILE A 287 -2.93 -13.76 -0.99
CA ILE A 287 -2.05 -14.11 -2.11
C ILE A 287 -1.90 -15.63 -2.19
N PHE A 288 -2.33 -16.21 -3.30
CA PHE A 288 -2.26 -17.65 -3.51
C PHE A 288 -2.08 -17.99 -5.00
N PRO A 289 -1.64 -19.23 -5.31
CA PRO A 289 -1.52 -19.70 -6.67
C PRO A 289 -2.85 -19.65 -7.42
N THR A 290 -2.79 -19.25 -8.68
CA THR A 290 -3.93 -19.11 -9.58
C THR A 290 -3.80 -19.98 -10.82
N TYR A 291 -4.86 -20.05 -11.61
CA TYR A 291 -4.93 -20.87 -12.80
C TYR A 291 -5.11 -20.00 -14.06
N ASP A 292 -4.07 -19.95 -14.89
CA ASP A 292 -4.17 -19.32 -16.22
C ASP A 292 -4.22 -20.34 -17.35
N ARG A 293 -5.31 -20.32 -18.11
CA ARG A 293 -5.47 -21.16 -19.31
C ARG A 293 -4.66 -20.66 -20.50
N GLY A 294 -4.22 -19.40 -20.46
CA GLY A 294 -3.45 -18.78 -21.54
C GLY A 294 -2.01 -19.28 -21.59
N ASP A 295 -1.48 -19.82 -20.52
CA ASP A 295 -0.14 -20.40 -20.47
C ASP A 295 -0.15 -21.89 -20.12
N TYR A 296 -0.19 -22.72 -21.14
CA TYR A 296 -0.11 -24.17 -21.02
C TYR A 296 1.34 -24.73 -21.08
N ARG A 297 2.34 -23.85 -21.11
CA ARG A 297 3.77 -24.22 -21.31
C ARG A 297 4.56 -24.25 -20.01
N THR A 298 3.95 -24.58 -18.90
CA THR A 298 4.68 -24.74 -17.63
C THR A 298 5.37 -26.10 -17.61
N GLU A 299 6.68 -26.12 -17.32
CA GLU A 299 7.54 -27.32 -17.48
C GLU A 299 7.17 -28.45 -16.53
N ASP A 300 6.65 -28.16 -15.35
CA ASP A 300 6.33 -29.18 -14.34
C ASP A 300 5.10 -30.03 -14.65
N HIS A 301 4.38 -29.67 -15.69
CA HIS A 301 3.20 -30.41 -16.14
C HIS A 301 3.46 -31.23 -17.41
N VAL A 302 4.72 -31.52 -17.73
CA VAL A 302 5.11 -32.37 -18.86
C VAL A 302 4.48 -33.75 -18.74
N GLY A 303 3.54 -34.04 -19.61
CA GLY A 303 2.79 -35.31 -19.66
C GLY A 303 1.32 -35.22 -19.29
N ASP A 304 0.86 -34.17 -18.64
CA ASP A 304 -0.54 -33.97 -18.23
C ASP A 304 -1.25 -32.89 -19.06
N TYR A 305 -0.62 -32.37 -20.12
CA TYR A 305 -1.15 -31.35 -21.01
C TYR A 305 -2.30 -31.82 -21.92
N SER A 306 -2.58 -33.09 -21.89
CA SER A 306 -3.59 -33.68 -22.79
C SER A 306 -5.02 -33.28 -22.44
N ASP A 307 -5.25 -32.67 -21.29
CA ASP A 307 -6.57 -32.30 -20.82
C ASP A 307 -6.68 -30.80 -20.46
N PRO A 308 -6.98 -29.93 -21.43
CA PRO A 308 -7.09 -28.48 -21.21
C PRO A 308 -8.31 -28.09 -20.37
N VAL A 309 -9.16 -29.06 -19.99
CA VAL A 309 -10.37 -28.84 -19.18
C VAL A 309 -10.02 -28.86 -17.69
N LYS A 310 -8.94 -29.52 -17.30
CA LYS A 310 -8.53 -29.62 -15.88
C LYS A 310 -7.91 -28.32 -15.40
N GLN A 311 -8.28 -27.95 -14.19
CA GLN A 311 -7.65 -26.83 -13.48
C GLN A 311 -6.27 -27.21 -12.99
N ARG A 312 -5.28 -26.35 -13.25
CA ARG A 312 -3.89 -26.47 -12.79
C ARG A 312 -3.46 -25.13 -12.22
N TYR A 313 -2.82 -25.14 -11.08
CA TYR A 313 -2.16 -23.93 -10.55
C TYR A 313 -0.81 -23.77 -11.25
N ASN A 314 -0.68 -22.74 -12.06
CA ASN A 314 0.49 -22.49 -12.91
C ASN A 314 0.92 -21.02 -12.93
N SER A 315 0.39 -20.24 -12.02
CA SER A 315 0.72 -18.82 -11.87
C SER A 315 0.51 -18.36 -10.43
N MET A 316 1.10 -17.23 -10.09
CA MET A 316 0.95 -16.57 -8.79
C MET A 316 0.39 -15.17 -9.01
N GLY A 317 -0.59 -14.76 -8.19
CA GLY A 317 -1.15 -13.42 -8.23
C GLY A 317 -2.50 -13.34 -8.94
N GLU A 318 -2.57 -12.85 -10.18
CA GLU A 318 -3.81 -12.41 -10.83
C GLU A 318 -4.51 -11.34 -9.96
N GLY A 319 -5.78 -11.42 -9.67
CA GLY A 319 -6.48 -10.51 -8.75
C GLY A 319 -6.27 -10.82 -7.26
N THR A 320 -5.23 -11.54 -6.88
CA THR A 320 -4.90 -11.86 -5.48
C THR A 320 -3.61 -11.20 -4.98
N TRP A 321 -2.88 -10.54 -5.86
CA TRP A 321 -1.63 -9.85 -5.55
C TRP A 321 -1.63 -8.46 -6.22
N ASP A 322 -2.51 -7.60 -5.73
CA ASP A 322 -2.85 -6.31 -6.34
C ASP A 322 -2.71 -5.11 -5.38
N THR A 323 -2.33 -5.36 -4.13
CA THR A 323 -2.15 -4.32 -3.12
C THR A 323 -0.67 -4.00 -2.93
N ALA A 324 -0.33 -2.72 -2.87
CA ALA A 324 1.04 -2.28 -2.62
C ALA A 324 1.55 -2.77 -1.24
N GLY A 325 2.84 -3.06 -1.15
CA GLY A 325 3.47 -3.65 0.03
C GLY A 325 3.29 -5.17 0.16
N GLN A 326 2.41 -5.80 -0.64
CA GLN A 326 2.27 -7.24 -0.65
C GLN A 326 3.49 -7.93 -1.27
N GLN A 327 3.98 -8.97 -0.59
CA GLN A 327 5.21 -9.67 -0.93
C GLN A 327 4.96 -11.17 -1.16
N VAL A 328 5.71 -11.73 -2.11
CA VAL A 328 5.84 -13.17 -2.33
C VAL A 328 7.31 -13.55 -2.34
N THR A 329 7.66 -14.59 -1.63
CA THR A 329 9.05 -15.07 -1.50
C THR A 329 9.20 -16.50 -1.99
N TRP A 330 10.28 -16.73 -2.72
CA TRP A 330 10.73 -18.02 -3.20
C TRP A 330 12.11 -18.34 -2.62
N THR A 331 12.31 -19.59 -2.23
CA THR A 331 13.63 -20.10 -1.90
C THR A 331 14.30 -20.64 -3.17
N ILE A 332 15.52 -20.19 -3.45
CA ILE A 332 16.30 -20.59 -4.61
C ILE A 332 17.62 -21.23 -4.18
N GLU A 333 18.04 -22.28 -4.89
CA GLU A 333 19.33 -22.94 -4.69
C GLU A 333 20.32 -22.49 -5.76
N VAL A 334 21.32 -21.72 -5.36
CA VAL A 334 22.37 -21.21 -6.25
C VAL A 334 23.54 -22.19 -6.26
N PRO A 335 23.87 -22.80 -7.43
CA PRO A 335 24.86 -23.88 -7.47
C PRO A 335 26.32 -23.43 -7.39
N GLN A 336 26.61 -22.17 -7.73
CA GLN A 336 27.97 -21.61 -7.70
C GLN A 336 27.93 -20.10 -7.55
N ASP A 337 29.01 -19.55 -7.00
CA ASP A 337 29.21 -18.12 -6.91
C ASP A 337 29.24 -17.47 -8.29
N GLY A 338 28.64 -16.30 -8.46
CA GLY A 338 28.75 -15.58 -9.71
C GLY A 338 27.73 -14.49 -9.92
N TYR A 339 27.82 -13.84 -11.08
CA TYR A 339 26.84 -12.84 -11.53
C TYR A 339 25.70 -13.51 -12.29
N TYR A 340 24.50 -13.25 -11.82
CA TYR A 340 23.26 -13.78 -12.39
C TYR A 340 22.39 -12.64 -12.94
N LYS A 341 21.63 -12.94 -13.99
CA LYS A 341 20.51 -12.13 -14.47
C LYS A 341 19.22 -12.74 -13.97
N LEU A 342 18.31 -11.90 -13.53
CA LEU A 342 16.97 -12.32 -13.12
C LEU A 342 15.98 -12.07 -14.27
N GLY A 343 15.33 -13.12 -14.73
CA GLY A 343 14.20 -13.02 -15.66
C GLY A 343 12.92 -13.47 -14.97
N ILE A 344 11.92 -12.61 -14.91
CA ILE A 344 10.64 -12.89 -14.26
C ILE A 344 9.57 -13.01 -15.34
N LYS A 345 9.00 -14.20 -15.53
CA LYS A 345 7.89 -14.41 -16.44
C LYS A 345 6.60 -13.92 -15.79
N GLY A 346 6.07 -12.81 -16.27
CA GLY A 346 4.88 -12.16 -15.76
C GLY A 346 3.94 -11.68 -16.87
N ARG A 347 2.72 -11.29 -16.48
CA ARG A 347 1.74 -10.69 -17.37
C ARG A 347 0.95 -9.62 -16.65
N GLN A 348 0.87 -8.45 -17.23
CA GLN A 348 -0.02 -7.37 -16.82
C GLN A 348 -0.98 -7.09 -17.99
N ASN A 349 -2.23 -7.52 -17.90
CA ASN A 349 -3.23 -7.39 -18.95
C ASN A 349 -4.49 -6.60 -18.52
N VAL A 350 -4.43 -5.91 -17.38
CA VAL A 350 -5.54 -5.16 -16.79
C VAL A 350 -5.43 -3.68 -17.12
N MET A 351 -4.29 -3.07 -16.89
CA MET A 351 -4.09 -1.62 -17.02
C MET A 351 -3.44 -1.28 -18.35
N ARG A 352 -4.27 -1.14 -19.37
CA ARG A 352 -3.81 -0.84 -20.73
C ARG A 352 -3.08 0.50 -20.81
N GLY A 353 -1.87 0.48 -21.35
CA GLY A 353 -1.02 1.67 -21.52
C GLY A 353 -0.19 2.03 -20.28
N LEU A 354 -0.33 1.26 -19.22
CA LEU A 354 0.45 1.39 -17.99
C LEU A 354 1.30 0.14 -17.74
N TYR A 355 1.98 0.11 -16.62
CA TYR A 355 2.79 -1.00 -16.15
C TYR A 355 2.52 -1.24 -14.66
N SER A 356 2.85 -2.44 -14.21
CA SER A 356 2.85 -2.83 -12.80
C SER A 356 4.30 -2.98 -12.34
N ASN A 357 4.62 -2.56 -11.14
CA ASN A 357 5.97 -2.54 -10.62
C ASN A 357 6.18 -3.59 -9.54
N ARG A 358 7.40 -4.11 -9.47
CA ARG A 358 7.85 -4.97 -8.39
C ARG A 358 9.24 -4.56 -7.93
N ARG A 359 9.40 -4.40 -6.61
CA ARG A 359 10.70 -4.31 -5.96
C ARG A 359 11.20 -5.71 -5.69
N VAL A 360 12.49 -5.95 -5.94
CA VAL A 360 13.11 -7.26 -5.81
C VAL A 360 14.10 -7.24 -4.67
N TYR A 361 13.90 -8.16 -3.72
CA TYR A 361 14.84 -8.37 -2.64
C TYR A 361 15.56 -9.71 -2.83
N ILE A 362 16.82 -9.74 -2.47
CA ILE A 362 17.61 -10.95 -2.28
C ILE A 362 18.05 -10.98 -0.82
N ASP A 363 17.69 -12.04 -0.11
CA ASP A 363 17.98 -12.22 1.33
C ASP A 363 17.52 -11.01 2.18
N GLY A 364 16.39 -10.41 1.80
CA GLY A 364 15.78 -9.27 2.51
C GLY A 364 16.35 -7.91 2.16
N VAL A 365 17.29 -7.82 1.21
CA VAL A 365 17.93 -6.55 0.79
C VAL A 365 17.68 -6.31 -0.70
N VAL A 366 17.37 -5.07 -1.10
CA VAL A 366 17.36 -4.66 -2.51
C VAL A 366 18.81 -4.52 -2.99
N PRO A 367 19.27 -5.31 -3.95
CA PRO A 367 20.71 -5.37 -4.29
C PRO A 367 21.28 -4.04 -4.79
N ASN A 368 20.53 -3.30 -5.55
CA ASN A 368 20.87 -1.98 -6.08
C ASN A 368 19.64 -1.34 -6.75
N SER A 369 19.79 -0.11 -7.27
CA SER A 369 18.69 0.66 -7.85
C SER A 369 17.98 -0.02 -9.04
N ALA A 370 18.64 -0.90 -9.80
CA ALA A 370 18.01 -1.63 -10.90
C ALA A 370 16.96 -2.66 -10.42
N PHE A 371 17.04 -3.09 -9.16
CA PHE A 371 16.14 -4.05 -8.54
C PHE A 371 15.01 -3.37 -7.74
N ASP A 372 15.05 -2.04 -7.63
CA ASP A 372 14.08 -1.27 -6.84
C ASP A 372 12.74 -1.08 -7.57
N ASP A 373 12.74 -1.05 -8.92
CA ASP A 373 11.55 -0.81 -9.74
C ASP A 373 11.55 -1.63 -11.04
N VAL A 374 11.16 -2.89 -10.97
CA VAL A 374 11.05 -3.77 -12.13
C VAL A 374 9.67 -3.64 -12.76
N LYS A 375 9.62 -3.17 -14.01
CA LYS A 375 8.39 -2.83 -14.73
C LYS A 375 7.83 -4.00 -15.56
N PHE A 376 6.53 -4.27 -15.38
CA PHE A 376 5.75 -5.23 -16.17
C PHE A 376 4.76 -4.45 -17.03
N TYR A 377 5.11 -4.21 -18.28
CA TYR A 377 4.26 -3.45 -19.21
C TYR A 377 3.01 -4.21 -19.59
N TYR A 378 1.96 -3.46 -19.97
CA TYR A 378 0.71 -4.05 -20.43
C TYR A 378 0.94 -4.92 -21.67
N ASP A 379 0.56 -6.19 -21.59
CA ASP A 379 0.42 -7.11 -22.71
C ASP A 379 -0.60 -8.20 -22.40
N ASN A 380 -1.26 -8.73 -23.43
CA ASN A 380 -2.14 -9.88 -23.30
C ASN A 380 -1.38 -11.20 -23.17
N ASP A 381 -0.15 -11.23 -23.66
CA ASP A 381 0.73 -12.39 -23.62
C ASP A 381 1.68 -12.34 -22.42
N TRP A 382 2.13 -13.52 -22.00
CA TRP A 382 3.17 -13.65 -20.98
C TRP A 382 4.51 -13.17 -21.53
N GLN A 383 5.17 -12.30 -20.78
CA GLN A 383 6.47 -11.72 -21.08
C GLN A 383 7.49 -12.05 -20.00
N VAL A 384 8.77 -11.90 -20.33
CA VAL A 384 9.86 -11.94 -19.36
C VAL A 384 10.31 -10.50 -19.13
N SER A 385 10.16 -10.03 -17.91
CA SER A 385 10.73 -8.76 -17.42
C SER A 385 11.97 -9.03 -16.59
N SER A 386 12.95 -8.15 -16.69
CA SER A 386 14.22 -8.21 -15.95
C SER A 386 14.48 -6.89 -15.26
N PRO A 387 15.19 -6.86 -14.13
CA PRO A 387 15.82 -5.64 -13.66
C PRO A 387 16.71 -5.05 -14.75
N THR A 388 16.61 -3.76 -14.98
CA THR A 388 17.39 -3.07 -16.04
C THR A 388 18.11 -1.85 -15.48
N ASP A 389 19.23 -1.49 -16.08
CA ASP A 389 19.91 -0.24 -15.82
C ASP A 389 19.21 0.96 -16.51
N GLU A 390 19.76 2.15 -16.34
CA GLU A 390 19.25 3.39 -16.95
C GLU A 390 19.23 3.39 -18.48
N ASN A 391 20.02 2.50 -19.13
CA ASN A 391 20.06 2.34 -20.59
C ASN A 391 19.05 1.30 -21.09
N GLY A 392 18.41 0.56 -20.17
CA GLY A 392 17.52 -0.54 -20.49
C GLY A 392 18.24 -1.87 -20.71
N ASP A 393 19.53 -1.98 -20.37
CA ASP A 393 20.26 -3.23 -20.40
C ASP A 393 20.00 -4.05 -19.12
N ASP A 394 19.90 -5.38 -19.25
CA ASP A 394 19.65 -6.28 -18.10
C ASP A 394 20.72 -6.14 -17.03
N ALA A 395 20.29 -5.88 -15.80
CA ALA A 395 21.16 -5.77 -14.65
C ALA A 395 21.58 -7.15 -14.10
N TYR A 396 22.74 -7.16 -13.46
CA TYR A 396 23.31 -8.34 -12.82
C TYR A 396 23.24 -8.20 -11.30
N VAL A 397 23.09 -9.34 -10.63
CA VAL A 397 23.29 -9.47 -9.19
C VAL A 397 24.32 -10.56 -8.91
N TYR A 398 25.21 -10.31 -7.95
CA TYR A 398 26.15 -11.31 -7.49
C TYR A 398 25.51 -12.19 -6.43
N LEU A 399 25.50 -13.52 -6.66
CA LEU A 399 24.99 -14.49 -5.72
C LEU A 399 26.11 -15.46 -5.35
N THR A 400 26.16 -15.84 -4.09
CA THR A 400 27.04 -16.93 -3.59
C THR A 400 26.36 -18.28 -3.81
N ALA A 401 27.14 -19.35 -3.81
CA ALA A 401 26.58 -20.70 -3.81
C ALA A 401 25.84 -20.96 -2.50
N GLY A 402 24.63 -21.50 -2.58
CA GLY A 402 23.81 -21.80 -1.41
C GLY A 402 22.34 -21.47 -1.62
N THR A 403 21.63 -21.48 -0.51
CA THR A 403 20.20 -21.13 -0.46
C THR A 403 20.02 -19.65 -0.30
N HIS A 404 19.20 -19.03 -1.14
CA HIS A 404 18.82 -17.61 -1.07
C HIS A 404 17.31 -17.44 -1.06
N GLU A 405 16.82 -16.34 -0.49
CA GLU A 405 15.43 -15.91 -0.57
C GLU A 405 15.28 -14.81 -1.63
N LEU A 406 14.47 -15.07 -2.65
CA LEU A 406 14.06 -14.10 -3.66
C LEU A 406 12.66 -13.59 -3.30
N THR A 407 12.51 -12.31 -3.02
CA THR A 407 11.22 -11.70 -2.70
C THR A 407 10.84 -10.65 -3.74
N LEU A 408 9.60 -10.68 -4.19
CA LEU A 408 9.00 -9.64 -5.01
C LEU A 408 7.91 -8.92 -4.20
N GLU A 409 8.02 -7.62 -4.13
CA GLU A 409 7.05 -6.73 -3.49
C GLU A 409 6.29 -5.92 -4.54
N ALA A 410 4.97 -5.83 -4.41
CA ALA A 410 4.17 -4.92 -5.22
C ALA A 410 4.39 -3.48 -4.76
N ILE A 411 4.80 -2.61 -5.67
CA ILE A 411 5.00 -1.18 -5.41
C ILE A 411 4.30 -0.35 -6.49
N PRO A 412 3.89 0.89 -6.18
CA PRO A 412 3.33 1.79 -7.19
C PRO A 412 4.39 2.31 -8.17
N GLY A 413 5.66 2.40 -7.76
CA GLY A 413 6.73 2.99 -8.55
C GLY A 413 6.44 4.45 -8.92
N GLU A 414 6.79 4.87 -10.12
CA GLU A 414 6.56 6.24 -10.62
C GLU A 414 5.06 6.62 -10.67
N ILE A 415 4.16 5.63 -10.77
CA ILE A 415 2.70 5.88 -10.78
C ILE A 415 2.23 6.39 -9.42
N GLY A 416 2.93 6.05 -8.34
CA GLY A 416 2.62 6.52 -6.99
C GLY A 416 2.52 8.05 -6.90
N GLU A 417 3.40 8.78 -7.56
CA GLU A 417 3.36 10.25 -7.56
C GLU A 417 2.09 10.79 -8.24
N TYR A 418 1.66 10.19 -9.35
CA TYR A 418 0.40 10.57 -10.00
C TYR A 418 -0.81 10.21 -9.14
N MET A 419 -0.77 9.05 -8.45
CA MET A 419 -1.82 8.64 -7.51
C MET A 419 -1.90 9.62 -6.34
N ARG A 420 -0.78 10.01 -5.75
CA ARG A 420 -0.68 10.99 -4.67
C ARG A 420 -1.31 12.33 -5.07
N ARG A 421 -0.92 12.87 -6.22
CA ARG A 421 -1.47 14.13 -6.73
C ARG A 421 -2.98 14.03 -6.99
N LEU A 422 -3.43 12.90 -7.53
CA LEU A 422 -4.86 12.67 -7.76
C LEU A 422 -5.64 12.59 -6.45
N ASP A 423 -5.09 11.91 -5.45
CA ASP A 423 -5.71 11.75 -4.13
C ASP A 423 -5.84 13.10 -3.42
N ASN A 424 -4.81 13.95 -3.47
CA ASN A 424 -4.88 15.32 -2.96
C ASN A 424 -6.01 16.11 -3.62
N VAL A 425 -6.12 16.06 -4.95
CA VAL A 425 -7.21 16.74 -5.66
C VAL A 425 -8.58 16.22 -5.24
N VAL A 426 -8.74 14.89 -5.08
CA VAL A 426 -10.00 14.26 -4.64
C VAL A 426 -10.35 14.70 -3.22
N THR A 427 -9.38 14.73 -2.33
CA THR A 427 -9.54 15.16 -0.93
C THR A 427 -9.98 16.61 -0.85
N GLU A 428 -9.30 17.52 -1.55
CA GLU A 428 -9.69 18.94 -1.57
C GLU A 428 -11.10 19.15 -2.17
N VAL A 429 -11.44 18.45 -3.24
CA VAL A 429 -12.79 18.53 -3.83
C VAL A 429 -13.85 18.02 -2.85
N ASN A 430 -13.58 16.95 -2.12
CA ASN A 430 -14.48 16.41 -1.10
C ASN A 430 -14.65 17.40 0.06
N ASN A 431 -13.60 18.07 0.50
CA ASN A 431 -13.67 19.09 1.53
C ASN A 431 -14.54 20.26 1.09
N TYR A 432 -14.40 20.74 -0.14
CA TYR A 432 -15.31 21.74 -0.69
C TYR A 432 -16.75 21.26 -0.82
N TYR A 433 -16.96 20.00 -1.22
CA TYR A 433 -18.29 19.41 -1.26
C TYR A 433 -18.95 19.41 0.13
N LEU A 434 -18.23 19.04 1.18
CA LEU A 434 -18.74 19.07 2.55
C LEU A 434 -19.05 20.51 3.01
N LYS A 435 -18.18 21.48 2.74
CA LYS A 435 -18.43 22.90 3.04
C LYS A 435 -19.70 23.40 2.33
N ILE A 436 -19.89 23.08 1.06
CA ILE A 436 -21.10 23.42 0.29
C ILE A 436 -22.33 22.73 0.88
N LEU A 437 -22.22 21.45 1.21
CA LEU A 437 -23.31 20.67 1.79
C LEU A 437 -23.83 21.27 3.11
N MET A 438 -22.92 21.82 3.92
CA MET A 438 -23.28 22.50 5.18
C MET A 438 -24.05 23.81 4.95
N ILE A 439 -23.73 24.55 3.88
CA ILE A 439 -24.44 25.77 3.53
C ILE A 439 -25.81 25.48 2.91
N THR A 440 -25.87 24.47 2.04
CA THR A 440 -27.05 24.19 1.21
C THR A 440 -27.97 23.11 1.77
N GLY A 441 -27.45 22.27 2.69
CA GLY A 441 -28.12 21.05 3.13
C GLY A 441 -28.12 19.94 2.06
N PRO A 442 -28.57 18.73 2.43
CA PRO A 442 -28.52 17.56 1.53
C PRO A 442 -29.54 17.61 0.38
N SER A 443 -30.51 18.52 0.43
CA SER A 443 -31.56 18.70 -0.58
C SER A 443 -31.76 20.18 -0.89
N PRO A 444 -30.81 20.83 -1.58
CA PRO A 444 -30.87 22.25 -1.81
C PRO A 444 -32.07 22.64 -2.69
N ASP A 445 -32.77 23.72 -2.32
CA ASP A 445 -33.82 24.30 -3.14
C ASP A 445 -33.18 25.04 -4.31
N LYS A 446 -33.57 24.66 -5.52
CA LYS A 446 -33.03 25.27 -6.76
C LYS A 446 -33.40 26.75 -6.97
N TYR A 447 -34.34 27.27 -6.21
CA TYR A 447 -34.80 28.66 -6.28
C TYR A 447 -34.22 29.54 -5.18
N THR A 448 -33.52 28.96 -4.21
CA THR A 448 -32.87 29.70 -3.12
C THR A 448 -31.44 30.04 -3.52
N ASP A 449 -31.05 31.30 -3.32
CA ASP A 449 -29.65 31.70 -3.45
C ASP A 449 -28.97 31.52 -2.08
N TYR A 450 -28.09 30.52 -2.00
CA TYR A 450 -27.35 30.21 -0.78
C TYR A 450 -26.09 31.05 -0.60
N TYR A 451 -25.79 31.98 -1.50
CA TYR A 451 -24.62 32.86 -1.46
C TYR A 451 -23.29 32.12 -1.24
N VAL A 452 -23.14 30.92 -1.75
CA VAL A 452 -21.93 30.07 -1.57
C VAL A 452 -20.64 30.82 -1.88
N HIS A 453 -20.65 31.68 -2.88
CA HIS A 453 -19.50 32.54 -3.24
C HIS A 453 -19.10 33.57 -2.18
N LYS A 454 -19.95 33.86 -1.19
CA LYS A 454 -19.64 34.72 -0.06
C LYS A 454 -19.13 33.97 1.14
N GLU A 455 -19.67 32.76 1.34
CA GLU A 455 -19.28 31.86 2.44
C GLU A 455 -17.95 31.15 2.15
N ILE A 456 -17.69 30.86 0.87
CA ILE A 456 -16.45 30.22 0.37
C ILE A 456 -15.91 31.09 -0.78
N PRO A 457 -15.25 32.20 -0.51
CA PRO A 457 -14.78 33.13 -1.55
C PRO A 457 -13.74 32.53 -2.49
N GLU A 458 -12.88 31.63 -1.96
CA GLU A 458 -11.80 30.97 -2.66
C GLU A 458 -12.24 29.82 -3.60
N LEU A 459 -13.48 29.36 -3.48
CA LEU A 459 -13.99 28.15 -4.15
C LEU A 459 -13.70 28.13 -5.67
N LEU A 460 -13.90 29.23 -6.37
CA LEU A 460 -13.71 29.24 -7.83
C LEU A 460 -12.24 29.21 -8.25
N ASP A 461 -11.42 29.95 -7.53
CA ASP A 461 -9.97 30.01 -7.80
C ASP A 461 -9.32 28.65 -7.51
N ASP A 462 -9.72 27.98 -6.42
CA ASP A 462 -9.23 26.65 -6.08
C ASP A 462 -9.72 25.59 -7.06
N PHE A 463 -10.97 25.62 -7.49
CA PHE A 463 -11.43 24.69 -8.54
C PHE A 463 -10.73 24.93 -9.89
N GLU A 464 -10.35 26.17 -10.22
CA GLU A 464 -9.53 26.44 -11.40
C GLU A 464 -8.12 25.87 -11.26
N ARG A 465 -7.48 25.98 -10.07
CA ARG A 465 -6.20 25.39 -9.72
C ARG A 465 -6.25 23.85 -9.81
N LEU A 466 -7.20 23.22 -9.12
CA LEU A 466 -7.40 21.76 -9.13
C LEU A 466 -7.67 21.22 -10.55
N ALA A 467 -8.46 21.95 -11.34
CA ALA A 467 -8.69 21.60 -12.73
C ALA A 467 -7.44 21.76 -13.62
N ALA A 468 -6.51 22.65 -13.28
CA ALA A 468 -5.22 22.76 -13.96
C ALA A 468 -4.33 21.57 -13.59
N GLU A 469 -4.25 21.23 -12.33
CA GLU A 469 -3.49 20.10 -11.82
C GLU A 469 -3.95 18.76 -12.44
N LEU A 470 -5.27 18.49 -12.48
CA LEU A 470 -5.83 17.32 -13.16
C LEU A 470 -5.52 17.23 -14.67
N ARG A 471 -5.04 18.30 -15.31
CA ARG A 471 -4.60 18.24 -16.71
C ARG A 471 -3.12 17.96 -16.86
N GLU A 472 -2.36 18.14 -15.80
CA GLU A 472 -0.93 17.86 -15.75
C GLU A 472 -0.66 16.42 -15.33
N ILE A 473 -1.59 15.79 -14.58
CA ILE A 473 -1.60 14.36 -14.27
C ILE A 473 -2.00 13.57 -15.54
#